data_209250113d8b603641daf95958ba1040
#
_entry.id   209250113d8b603641daf95958ba1040
#
_cell.length_a   1.000
_cell.length_b   1.000
_cell.length_c   1.000
_cell.angle_alpha   90.00
_cell.angle_beta   90.00
_cell.angle_gamma   90.00
#
_symmetry.space_group_name_H-M   'P 1'
#
loop_
_entity.id
_entity.type
_entity.pdbx_description
1 polymer ?
#
loop_
_entity_poly.entity_id
_entity_poly.type
_entity_poly.pdbx_seq_one_letter_code
_entity_poly.pdbx_strand_id
1 'polypeptide(L)'
;MYLGEEIHVFNNWFILHFTENNGFAFGFEFGGKIGKFILTSFRIIAVGFIAYILMRMIKQDAPTGFTISLSLIFVGAVGNIVDSVFYGVIFDYAPLMHGRVVDMLYFPIIHGTYPEWFPAIGGDTFLFFRPVFNISDTAITTGVLTILVFYRGFLKKF
;
A
#
# COMPACT_ATOMS: atom_id res chain seq x y z
N MET A 1 -16.47 -11.19 -0.39
CA MET A 1 -16.48 -10.35 -1.62
C MET A 1 -15.82 -11.13 -2.73
N TYR A 2 -16.27 -10.99 -3.96
CA TYR A 2 -15.61 -11.53 -5.15
C TYR A 2 -14.84 -10.41 -5.89
N LEU A 3 -13.91 -10.79 -6.74
CA LEU A 3 -13.06 -9.86 -7.47
C LEU A 3 -13.89 -8.85 -8.29
N GLY A 4 -13.67 -7.58 -8.08
CA GLY A 4 -14.41 -6.48 -8.70
C GLY A 4 -15.73 -6.13 -8.03
N GLU A 5 -16.10 -6.79 -6.94
CA GLU A 5 -17.31 -6.44 -6.17
C GLU A 5 -17.15 -5.09 -5.48
N GLU A 6 -18.22 -4.29 -5.54
CA GLU A 6 -18.30 -2.98 -4.89
C GLU A 6 -19.43 -2.94 -3.86
N ILE A 7 -19.10 -2.44 -2.67
CA ILE A 7 -20.08 -2.15 -1.61
C ILE A 7 -19.99 -0.66 -1.30
N HIS A 8 -21.04 0.09 -1.61
CA HIS A 8 -21.12 1.51 -1.31
C HIS A 8 -21.40 1.71 0.18
N VAL A 9 -20.39 2.16 0.94
CA VAL A 9 -20.50 2.38 2.39
C VAL A 9 -21.12 3.75 2.67
N PHE A 10 -20.62 4.80 2.01
CA PHE A 10 -21.15 6.15 2.10
C PHE A 10 -21.35 6.73 0.70
N ASN A 11 -22.54 6.55 0.15
CA ASN A 11 -22.89 7.00 -1.20
C ASN A 11 -21.78 6.60 -2.22
N ASN A 12 -21.33 7.57 -3.02
CA ASN A 12 -20.31 7.34 -4.06
C ASN A 12 -18.91 7.84 -3.68
N TRP A 13 -18.67 8.27 -2.43
CA TRP A 13 -17.37 8.80 -2.05
C TRP A 13 -16.53 7.85 -1.18
N PHE A 14 -17.14 6.80 -0.59
CA PHE A 14 -16.43 5.70 0.05
C PHE A 14 -17.04 4.36 -0.35
N ILE A 15 -16.26 3.57 -1.05
CA ILE A 15 -16.66 2.29 -1.61
C ILE A 15 -15.64 1.24 -1.14
N LEU A 16 -16.12 0.08 -0.72
CA LEU A 16 -15.29 -1.11 -0.61
C LEU A 16 -15.29 -1.77 -1.98
N HIS A 17 -14.17 -1.66 -2.69
CA HIS A 17 -13.96 -2.23 -4.00
C HIS A 17 -12.91 -3.33 -3.92
N PHE A 18 -13.32 -4.59 -4.03
CA PHE A 18 -12.39 -5.70 -3.87
C PHE A 18 -11.51 -5.84 -5.11
N THR A 19 -10.23 -5.53 -4.96
CA THR A 19 -9.22 -5.72 -6.00
C THR A 19 -8.03 -6.52 -5.49
N GLU A 20 -7.36 -7.22 -6.38
CA GLU A 20 -6.14 -7.96 -6.10
C GLU A 20 -4.95 -7.30 -6.79
N ASN A 21 -3.88 -7.07 -6.05
CA ASN A 21 -2.66 -6.44 -6.51
C ASN A 21 -1.49 -7.42 -6.43
N ASN A 22 -0.83 -7.67 -7.53
CA ASN A 22 0.39 -8.50 -7.55
C ASN A 22 1.57 -7.85 -6.81
N GLY A 23 1.37 -6.64 -6.31
CA GLY A 23 2.34 -5.92 -5.48
C GLY A 23 3.32 -5.06 -6.27
N PHE A 24 3.12 -4.93 -7.57
CA PHE A 24 3.84 -3.97 -8.41
C PHE A 24 3.03 -2.68 -8.54
N ALA A 25 3.72 -1.54 -8.49
CA ALA A 25 3.09 -0.27 -8.76
C ALA A 25 2.55 -0.24 -10.20
N PHE A 26 1.33 0.27 -10.38
CA PHE A 26 0.67 0.45 -11.69
C PHE A 26 0.41 -0.83 -12.50
N GLY A 27 0.31 -2.01 -11.86
CA GLY A 27 -0.03 -3.26 -12.56
C GLY A 27 1.10 -3.82 -13.43
N PHE A 28 2.32 -3.33 -13.32
CA PHE A 28 3.47 -3.87 -14.02
C PHE A 28 3.81 -5.26 -13.45
N GLU A 29 3.60 -6.32 -14.23
CA GLU A 29 4.05 -7.67 -13.91
C GLU A 29 5.41 -7.91 -14.56
N PHE A 30 6.49 -7.84 -13.78
CA PHE A 30 7.82 -8.17 -14.26
C PHE A 30 8.18 -9.61 -13.86
N GLY A 31 8.49 -10.45 -14.87
CA GLY A 31 9.05 -11.78 -14.61
C GLY A 31 8.07 -12.88 -14.18
N GLY A 32 6.75 -12.68 -14.28
CA GLY A 32 5.74 -13.71 -13.96
C GLY A 32 5.90 -14.32 -12.57
N LYS A 33 5.85 -15.65 -12.43
CA LYS A 33 5.97 -16.35 -11.13
C LYS A 33 7.32 -16.08 -10.43
N ILE A 34 8.42 -16.03 -11.17
CA ILE A 34 9.76 -15.77 -10.62
C ILE A 34 9.85 -14.35 -10.09
N GLY A 35 9.36 -13.37 -10.85
CA GLY A 35 9.33 -11.97 -10.41
C GLY A 35 8.50 -11.78 -9.14
N LYS A 36 7.35 -12.44 -9.04
CA LYS A 36 6.52 -12.41 -7.83
C LYS A 36 7.25 -13.01 -6.61
N PHE A 37 7.91 -14.14 -6.77
CA PHE A 37 8.69 -14.76 -5.71
C PHE A 37 9.84 -13.85 -5.23
N ILE A 38 10.57 -13.25 -6.16
CA ILE A 38 11.66 -12.31 -5.86
C ILE A 38 11.11 -11.10 -5.11
N LEU A 39 10.00 -10.52 -5.56
CA LEU A 39 9.37 -9.37 -4.90
C LEU A 39 8.94 -9.69 -3.47
N THR A 40 8.28 -10.84 -3.26
CA THR A 40 7.84 -11.26 -1.93
C THR A 40 9.04 -11.51 -1.02
N SER A 41 10.10 -12.16 -1.52
CA SER A 41 11.35 -12.36 -0.77
C SER A 41 12.02 -11.04 -0.40
N PHE A 42 12.11 -10.10 -1.34
CA PHE A 42 12.63 -8.77 -1.07
C PHE A 42 11.85 -8.03 0.02
N ARG A 43 10.51 -8.11 0.00
CA ARG A 43 9.65 -7.53 1.04
C ARG A 43 9.93 -8.12 2.42
N ILE A 44 10.10 -9.43 2.53
CA ILE A 44 10.44 -10.10 3.79
C ILE A 44 11.77 -9.58 4.34
N ILE A 45 12.79 -9.48 3.48
CA ILE A 45 14.11 -8.95 3.88
C ILE A 45 13.97 -7.48 4.32
N ALA A 46 13.24 -6.66 3.56
CA ALA A 46 13.01 -5.26 3.90
C ALA A 46 12.30 -5.09 5.25
N VAL A 47 11.28 -5.91 5.53
CA VAL A 47 10.59 -5.88 6.83
C VAL A 47 11.50 -6.33 7.96
N GLY A 48 12.33 -7.35 7.74
CA GLY A 48 13.37 -7.73 8.71
C GLY A 48 14.33 -6.58 9.04
N PHE A 49 14.73 -5.81 8.02
CA PHE A 49 15.57 -4.63 8.20
C PHE A 49 14.84 -3.50 8.94
N ILE A 50 13.56 -3.24 8.62
CA ILE A 50 12.74 -2.27 9.36
C ILE A 50 12.59 -2.68 10.82
N ALA A 51 12.34 -3.97 11.11
CA ALA A 51 12.30 -4.49 12.46
C ALA A 51 13.61 -4.25 13.24
N TYR A 52 14.74 -4.51 12.59
CA TYR A 52 16.05 -4.24 13.16
C TYR A 52 16.23 -2.75 13.53
N ILE A 53 15.89 -1.85 12.61
CA ILE A 53 15.96 -0.40 12.86
C ILE A 53 15.01 -0.03 14.01
N LEU A 54 13.77 -0.52 14.00
CA LEU A 54 12.78 -0.23 15.04
C LEU A 54 13.28 -0.64 16.42
N MET A 55 13.82 -1.86 16.55
CA MET A 55 14.38 -2.33 17.82
C MET A 55 15.60 -1.50 18.27
N ARG A 56 16.43 -1.07 17.31
CA ARG A 56 17.56 -0.18 17.61
C ARG A 56 17.09 1.18 18.10
N MET A 57 16.05 1.76 17.48
CA MET A 57 15.49 3.05 17.88
C MET A 57 14.87 3.00 19.27
N ILE A 58 14.14 1.93 19.60
CA ILE A 58 13.57 1.72 20.93
C ILE A 58 14.71 1.67 21.98
N LYS A 59 15.79 0.92 21.72
CA LYS A 59 16.93 0.82 22.64
C LYS A 59 17.72 2.13 22.80
N GLN A 60 17.63 3.03 21.86
CA GLN A 60 18.30 4.33 21.88
C GLN A 60 17.40 5.45 22.41
N ASP A 61 16.25 5.14 23.00
CA ASP A 61 15.27 6.10 23.49
C ASP A 61 14.92 7.19 22.45
N ALA A 62 14.76 6.76 21.18
CA ALA A 62 14.36 7.64 20.10
C ALA A 62 13.01 8.31 20.41
N PRO A 63 12.71 9.50 19.84
CA PRO A 63 11.46 10.19 20.08
C PRO A 63 10.26 9.30 19.88
N THR A 64 9.33 9.26 20.83
CA THR A 64 8.16 8.36 20.82
C THR A 64 7.36 8.43 19.52
N GLY A 65 7.11 9.64 19.01
CA GLY A 65 6.37 9.81 17.75
C GLY A 65 7.13 9.27 16.54
N PHE A 66 8.48 9.32 16.52
CA PHE A 66 9.29 8.66 15.49
C PHE A 66 9.15 7.14 15.58
N THR A 67 9.24 6.58 16.78
CA THR A 67 9.11 5.14 17.02
C THR A 67 7.71 4.64 16.64
N ILE A 68 6.65 5.37 16.98
CA ILE A 68 5.27 5.05 16.55
C ILE A 68 5.16 5.07 15.02
N SER A 69 5.70 6.10 14.37
CA SER A 69 5.66 6.20 12.90
C SER A 69 6.39 5.05 12.21
N LEU A 70 7.55 4.65 12.75
CA LEU A 70 8.30 3.51 12.23
C LEU A 70 7.56 2.18 12.50
N SER A 71 6.85 2.07 13.62
CA SER A 71 5.99 0.91 13.94
C SER A 71 4.82 0.81 12.97
N LEU A 72 4.21 1.93 12.56
CA LEU A 72 3.15 1.94 11.54
C LEU A 72 3.67 1.42 10.19
N ILE A 73 4.87 1.85 9.78
CA ILE A 73 5.51 1.34 8.56
C ILE A 73 5.75 -0.17 8.69
N PHE A 74 6.28 -0.62 9.81
CA PHE A 74 6.55 -2.04 10.06
C PHE A 74 5.28 -2.89 10.01
N VAL A 75 4.25 -2.52 10.76
CA VAL A 75 2.97 -3.28 10.82
C VAL A 75 2.28 -3.31 9.45
N GLY A 76 2.23 -2.18 8.74
CA GLY A 76 1.66 -2.14 7.40
C GLY A 76 2.44 -3.02 6.40
N ALA A 77 3.77 -2.98 6.45
CA ALA A 77 4.58 -3.84 5.59
C ALA A 77 4.41 -5.33 5.92
N VAL A 78 4.26 -5.70 7.20
CA VAL A 78 3.93 -7.08 7.62
C VAL A 78 2.57 -7.49 7.10
N GLY A 79 1.53 -6.63 7.17
CA GLY A 79 0.20 -6.93 6.63
C GLY A 79 0.25 -7.30 5.14
N ASN A 80 0.90 -6.48 4.31
CA ASN A 80 1.04 -6.77 2.88
C ASN A 80 1.88 -8.04 2.59
N ILE A 81 2.81 -8.40 3.49
CA ILE A 81 3.56 -9.66 3.38
C ILE A 81 2.67 -10.86 3.69
N VAL A 82 1.81 -10.79 4.69
CA VAL A 82 0.87 -11.88 5.03
C VAL A 82 0.06 -12.27 3.80
N ASP A 83 -0.53 -11.30 3.11
CA ASP A 83 -1.28 -11.54 1.87
C ASP A 83 -0.38 -12.17 0.80
N SER A 84 0.79 -11.58 0.56
CA SER A 84 1.73 -12.02 -0.49
C SER A 84 2.27 -13.43 -0.25
N VAL A 85 2.45 -13.83 1.00
CA VAL A 85 2.99 -15.16 1.35
C VAL A 85 1.90 -16.21 1.37
N PHE A 86 0.76 -15.93 2.01
CA PHE A 86 -0.19 -16.96 2.42
C PHE A 86 -1.48 -17.01 1.60
N TYR A 87 -1.96 -15.91 1.02
CA TYR A 87 -3.28 -15.88 0.38
C TYR A 87 -3.40 -16.82 -0.81
N GLY A 88 -2.31 -17.04 -1.57
CA GLY A 88 -2.30 -18.02 -2.64
C GLY A 88 -2.70 -19.42 -2.19
N VAL A 89 -2.15 -19.83 -1.04
CA VAL A 89 -2.41 -21.17 -0.45
C VAL A 89 -3.74 -21.19 0.29
N ILE A 90 -4.06 -20.16 1.07
CA ILE A 90 -5.32 -20.10 1.85
C ILE A 90 -6.55 -20.14 0.96
N PHE A 91 -6.50 -19.47 -0.19
CA PHE A 91 -7.60 -19.39 -1.16
C PHE A 91 -7.41 -20.30 -2.38
N ASP A 92 -6.43 -21.19 -2.35
CA ASP A 92 -6.17 -22.25 -3.34
C ASP A 92 -6.04 -21.75 -4.80
N TYR A 93 -5.40 -20.58 -5.01
CA TYR A 93 -5.18 -20.06 -6.36
C TYR A 93 -3.69 -19.97 -6.75
N ALA A 94 -2.75 -20.07 -5.80
CA ALA A 94 -1.32 -19.98 -6.07
C ALA A 94 -0.48 -20.65 -4.96
N PRO A 95 0.76 -21.07 -5.27
CA PRO A 95 1.66 -21.61 -4.24
C PRO A 95 2.09 -20.54 -3.25
N LEU A 96 2.73 -20.97 -2.15
CA LEU A 96 3.32 -20.09 -1.13
C LEU A 96 4.20 -19.01 -1.78
N MET A 97 4.22 -17.80 -1.23
CA MET A 97 4.97 -16.64 -1.74
C MET A 97 4.42 -16.00 -3.02
N HIS A 98 3.30 -16.50 -3.55
CA HIS A 98 2.68 -16.02 -4.78
C HIS A 98 1.29 -15.42 -4.56
N GLY A 99 0.89 -15.19 -3.31
CA GLY A 99 -0.36 -14.53 -2.96
C GLY A 99 -0.44 -13.10 -3.47
N ARG A 100 -1.64 -12.61 -3.72
CA ARG A 100 -1.92 -11.23 -4.11
C ARG A 100 -2.32 -10.43 -2.88
N VAL A 101 -1.89 -9.17 -2.83
CA VAL A 101 -2.33 -8.23 -1.81
C VAL A 101 -3.76 -7.84 -2.13
N VAL A 102 -4.63 -7.82 -1.12
CA VAL A 102 -6.01 -7.39 -1.28
C VAL A 102 -6.14 -5.92 -0.97
N ASP A 103 -6.60 -5.15 -1.95
CA ASP A 103 -6.91 -3.74 -1.85
C ASP A 103 -8.43 -3.56 -1.88
N MET A 104 -8.98 -2.72 -0.98
CA MET A 104 -10.43 -2.59 -0.82
C MET A 104 -10.92 -1.16 -0.62
N LEU A 105 -10.08 -0.25 -0.12
CA LEU A 105 -10.49 1.11 0.21
C LEU A 105 -10.43 1.98 -1.04
N TYR A 106 -11.58 2.44 -1.48
CA TYR A 106 -11.72 3.28 -2.66
C TYR A 106 -12.47 4.57 -2.34
N PHE A 107 -11.83 5.70 -2.66
CA PHE A 107 -12.37 7.03 -2.42
C PHE A 107 -12.38 7.85 -3.71
N PRO A 108 -13.38 7.69 -4.57
CA PRO A 108 -13.55 8.52 -5.76
C PRO A 108 -14.04 9.93 -5.39
N ILE A 109 -13.11 10.81 -4.96
CA ILE A 109 -13.46 12.05 -4.26
C ILE A 109 -14.01 13.11 -5.21
N ILE A 110 -13.41 13.28 -6.41
CA ILE A 110 -13.80 14.33 -7.35
C ILE A 110 -14.02 13.73 -8.73
N HIS A 111 -15.24 13.84 -9.21
CA HIS A 111 -15.59 13.59 -10.61
C HIS A 111 -15.70 14.94 -11.33
N GLY A 112 -15.10 15.04 -12.50
CA GLY A 112 -15.20 16.24 -13.30
C GLY A 112 -15.08 15.95 -14.79
N THR A 113 -15.33 16.96 -15.58
CA THR A 113 -15.11 16.93 -17.04
C THR A 113 -14.16 18.06 -17.37
N TYR A 114 -13.14 17.76 -18.18
CA TYR A 114 -12.25 18.81 -18.65
C TYR A 114 -13.03 19.81 -19.51
N PRO A 115 -12.81 21.13 -19.33
CA PRO A 115 -13.44 22.12 -20.18
C PRO A 115 -13.15 21.85 -21.67
N GLU A 116 -14.14 22.07 -22.55
CA GLU A 116 -14.01 21.79 -24.00
C GLU A 116 -12.85 22.53 -24.68
N TRP A 117 -12.44 23.66 -24.09
CA TRP A 117 -11.31 24.45 -24.61
C TRP A 117 -9.93 23.85 -24.31
N PHE A 118 -9.85 22.77 -23.50
CA PHE A 118 -8.57 22.16 -23.13
C PHE A 118 -8.05 21.30 -24.30
N PRO A 119 -6.81 21.57 -24.82
CA PRO A 119 -6.29 20.84 -25.98
C PRO A 119 -6.17 19.33 -25.67
N ALA A 120 -6.59 18.50 -26.63
CA ALA A 120 -6.47 17.03 -26.65
C ALA A 120 -7.35 16.24 -25.67
N ILE A 121 -7.84 16.82 -24.57
CA ILE A 121 -8.65 16.14 -23.53
C ILE A 121 -9.92 16.91 -23.17
N GLY A 122 -10.27 17.98 -23.92
CA GLY A 122 -11.52 18.73 -23.72
C GLY A 122 -12.73 17.82 -23.87
N GLY A 123 -13.66 17.87 -22.92
CA GLY A 123 -14.85 16.99 -22.89
C GLY A 123 -14.64 15.63 -22.24
N ASP A 124 -13.40 15.19 -22.01
CA ASP A 124 -13.12 13.93 -21.32
C ASP A 124 -13.46 14.02 -19.82
N THR A 125 -13.98 12.93 -19.28
CA THR A 125 -14.23 12.83 -17.83
C THR A 125 -12.95 12.47 -17.08
N PHE A 126 -12.70 13.14 -15.97
CA PHE A 126 -11.62 12.77 -15.07
C PHE A 126 -12.17 12.35 -13.70
N LEU A 127 -11.44 11.45 -13.07
CA LEU A 127 -11.65 11.04 -11.70
C LEU A 127 -10.38 11.31 -10.90
N PHE A 128 -10.48 12.21 -9.93
CA PHE A 128 -9.38 12.47 -9.01
C PHE A 128 -9.39 11.42 -7.91
N PHE A 129 -8.21 10.86 -7.62
CA PHE A 129 -7.96 9.79 -6.66
C PHE A 129 -8.58 8.46 -7.07
N ARG A 130 -7.99 7.84 -8.09
CA ARG A 130 -8.35 6.51 -8.60
C ARG A 130 -7.82 5.31 -7.79
N PRO A 131 -6.71 5.42 -7.02
CA PRO A 131 -6.13 4.23 -6.39
C PRO A 131 -7.09 3.58 -5.40
N VAL A 132 -7.23 2.25 -5.50
CA VAL A 132 -7.75 1.40 -4.44
C VAL A 132 -6.55 0.98 -3.60
N PHE A 133 -6.68 1.00 -2.28
CA PHE A 133 -5.61 0.70 -1.34
C PHE A 133 -6.16 -0.02 -0.11
N ASN A 134 -5.30 -0.43 0.80
CA ASN A 134 -5.68 -1.14 2.02
C ASN A 134 -5.20 -0.41 3.29
N ILE A 135 -5.56 -0.95 4.44
CA ILE A 135 -5.17 -0.40 5.75
C ILE A 135 -3.65 -0.45 5.94
N SER A 136 -2.98 -1.48 5.41
CA SER A 136 -1.51 -1.60 5.46
C SER A 136 -0.82 -0.45 4.71
N ASP A 137 -1.33 -0.08 3.53
CA ASP A 137 -0.80 1.04 2.74
C ASP A 137 -1.04 2.38 3.45
N THR A 138 -2.20 2.52 4.10
CA THR A 138 -2.51 3.68 4.93
C THR A 138 -1.52 3.82 6.09
N ALA A 139 -1.23 2.72 6.79
CA ALA A 139 -0.27 2.71 7.89
C ALA A 139 1.15 3.06 7.41
N ILE A 140 1.61 2.46 6.30
CA ILE A 140 2.91 2.77 5.70
C ILE A 140 2.98 4.24 5.32
N THR A 141 2.01 4.73 4.56
CA THR A 141 1.99 6.12 4.07
C THR A 141 1.96 7.12 5.22
N THR A 142 1.11 6.89 6.22
CA THR A 142 1.03 7.74 7.41
C THR A 142 2.35 7.76 8.16
N GLY A 143 2.96 6.59 8.40
CA GLY A 143 4.25 6.50 9.06
C GLY A 143 5.35 7.23 8.31
N VAL A 144 5.46 7.02 6.99
CA VAL A 144 6.46 7.67 6.13
C VAL A 144 6.27 9.19 6.13
N LEU A 145 5.05 9.67 5.87
CA LEU A 145 4.77 11.11 5.83
C LEU A 145 5.06 11.78 7.18
N THR A 146 4.69 11.13 8.29
CA THR A 146 4.97 11.66 9.63
C THR A 146 6.47 11.78 9.87
N ILE A 147 7.26 10.78 9.49
CA ILE A 147 8.72 10.84 9.61
C ILE A 147 9.29 11.97 8.75
N LEU A 148 8.88 12.06 7.50
CA LEU A 148 9.40 13.06 6.56
C LEU A 148 9.05 14.50 6.96
N VAL A 149 7.86 14.73 7.51
CA VAL A 149 7.42 16.08 7.89
C VAL A 149 7.99 16.49 9.24
N PHE A 150 7.89 15.64 10.25
CA PHE A 150 8.17 16.01 11.64
C PHE A 150 9.54 15.56 12.15
N TYR A 151 10.13 14.51 11.57
CA TYR A 151 11.36 13.88 12.08
C TYR A 151 12.53 13.92 11.09
N ARG A 152 12.44 14.67 10.00
CA ARG A 152 13.51 14.79 9.00
C ARG A 152 14.82 15.35 9.60
N GLY A 153 14.74 16.20 10.64
CA GLY A 153 15.90 16.68 11.37
C GLY A 153 16.57 15.60 12.22
N PHE A 154 15.80 14.64 12.72
CA PHE A 154 16.30 13.48 13.44
C PHE A 154 16.99 12.51 12.49
N LEU A 155 16.43 12.26 11.31
CA LEU A 155 17.05 11.42 10.28
C LEU A 155 18.43 11.90 9.82
N LYS A 156 18.69 13.21 9.83
CA LYS A 156 20.01 13.78 9.43
C LYS A 156 21.12 13.52 10.46
N LYS A 157 20.78 13.04 11.64
CA LYS A 157 21.74 12.72 12.72
C LYS A 157 22.14 11.26 12.74
N PHE A 158 21.54 10.45 11.85
CA PHE A 158 21.86 9.05 11.56
C PHE A 158 22.84 8.91 10.43
#